data_089b14b9de8859d66610941c2f78d923
#
_entry.id   089b14b9de8859d66610941c2f78d923
#
_cell.length_a   1.000
_cell.length_b   1.000
_cell.length_c   1.000
_cell.angle_alpha   90.00
_cell.angle_beta   90.00
_cell.angle_gamma   90.00
#
_symmetry.space_group_name_H-M   'P 1'
#
loop_
_entity.id
_entity.type
_entity.pdbx_description
1 polymer ?
#
loop_
_entity_poly.entity_id
_entity_poly.type
_entity_poly.pdbx_seq_one_letter_code
_entity_poly.pdbx_strand_id
1 'polypeptide(L)'
;MKLRREPYPFVLAFALACTVGLLAQQPPAQKDKKQDEAQKKEIQSVVKVVDDVAAGQPAPNDFDIKWVREDILKAQGNKEYVPFTVSIDPSKATGGSNIAFYWRVVAKSAAAPTETAAATTGQKKDDKKDKDKDKKKPDYAYEDISFVPVSGQPPMRISRSFTVPAGQYDVYIVAKEPTPDKPPKNAPPQKMSVLKQSVTVPDFWNGELNTSSVIVAQRIDPLPAPLTPQQQADRPYAMGSMEIVPAFDTKFTKKSELSTFMLIYNPKTDSANKPDVQIEYNFCQVSAGAEAPKPGEPCKAGEKFFNKTNPQNLNAQTLPPNFDFAAGHQLQSGQAVPLASFPEGQYRLEIKVTDKLANKTLTRDVNFTVSPS
;
A
#
# COMPACT_ATOMS: atom_id res chain seq x y z
N MET A 1 47.10 -20.08 18.33
CA MET A 1 46.79 -19.01 17.38
C MET A 1 45.29 -19.00 17.19
N LYS A 2 44.56 -18.13 17.94
CA LYS A 2 43.10 -18.06 17.96
C LYS A 2 42.67 -16.93 17.02
N LEU A 3 42.04 -17.27 15.90
CA LEU A 3 41.42 -16.29 15.00
C LEU A 3 40.12 -15.76 15.63
N ARG A 4 40.13 -14.50 16.01
CA ARG A 4 38.95 -13.73 16.37
C ARG A 4 38.16 -13.48 15.07
N ARG A 5 36.91 -13.98 15.02
CA ARG A 5 35.94 -13.59 14.01
C ARG A 5 35.26 -12.32 14.53
N GLU A 6 35.49 -11.22 13.85
CA GLU A 6 34.74 -9.97 14.01
C GLU A 6 33.38 -10.12 13.28
N PRO A 7 32.24 -9.69 13.87
CA PRO A 7 30.98 -9.63 13.15
C PRO A 7 30.97 -8.37 12.27
N TYR A 8 31.04 -8.55 10.96
CA TYR A 8 30.80 -7.48 10.00
C TYR A 8 29.31 -7.14 9.99
N PRO A 9 28.92 -5.86 10.12
CA PRO A 9 27.54 -5.46 9.86
C PRO A 9 27.30 -5.57 8.36
N PHE A 10 26.40 -6.46 7.96
CA PHE A 10 25.89 -6.55 6.60
C PHE A 10 25.10 -5.27 6.30
N VAL A 11 25.77 -4.27 5.75
CA VAL A 11 25.11 -3.16 5.05
C VAL A 11 24.72 -3.71 3.68
N LEU A 12 23.50 -4.20 3.53
CA LEU A 12 22.95 -4.53 2.22
C LEU A 12 22.61 -3.21 1.50
N ALA A 13 23.59 -2.66 0.80
CA ALA A 13 23.35 -1.64 -0.21
C ALA A 13 22.75 -2.31 -1.44
N PHE A 14 21.43 -2.49 -1.48
CA PHE A 14 20.72 -2.91 -2.68
C PHE A 14 20.52 -1.70 -3.60
N ALA A 15 21.44 -1.53 -4.53
CA ALA A 15 21.25 -0.67 -5.68
C ALA A 15 20.71 -1.54 -6.83
N LEU A 16 19.38 -1.66 -6.95
CA LEU A 16 18.75 -2.30 -8.09
C LEU A 16 17.96 -1.25 -8.88
N ALA A 17 18.41 -1.03 -10.10
CA ALA A 17 17.68 -0.26 -11.10
C ALA A 17 16.47 -1.09 -11.57
N CYS A 18 15.28 -0.84 -10.99
CA CYS A 18 14.02 -1.42 -11.48
C CYS A 18 13.27 -0.39 -12.29
N THR A 19 13.29 -0.53 -13.61
CA THR A 19 12.32 0.12 -14.48
C THR A 19 10.98 -0.58 -14.31
N VAL A 20 10.11 -0.07 -13.46
CA VAL A 20 8.73 -0.54 -13.35
C VAL A 20 7.91 0.13 -14.46
N GLY A 21 7.91 -0.48 -15.63
CA GLY A 21 6.90 -0.22 -16.65
C GLY A 21 5.57 -0.81 -16.17
N LEU A 22 4.73 -0.03 -15.50
CA LEU A 22 3.33 -0.37 -15.31
C LEU A 22 2.64 -0.28 -16.68
N LEU A 23 2.58 -1.42 -17.37
CA LEU A 23 1.83 -1.56 -18.62
C LEU A 23 0.34 -1.48 -18.32
N ALA A 24 -0.35 -0.62 -19.07
CA ALA A 24 -1.79 -0.52 -19.09
C ALA A 24 -2.43 -1.89 -19.33
N GLN A 25 -3.53 -2.16 -18.60
CA GLN A 25 -4.35 -3.37 -18.70
C GLN A 25 -4.69 -3.73 -20.14
N GLN A 26 -4.26 -4.89 -20.61
CA GLN A 26 -4.82 -5.53 -21.80
C GLN A 26 -6.03 -6.39 -21.41
N PRO A 27 -7.08 -6.44 -22.23
CA PRO A 27 -8.28 -7.21 -21.92
C PRO A 27 -8.01 -8.72 -21.98
N PRO A 28 -8.67 -9.51 -21.11
CA PRO A 28 -8.46 -10.96 -21.01
C PRO A 28 -9.02 -11.75 -22.19
N ALA A 29 -8.36 -12.87 -22.50
CA ALA A 29 -8.77 -13.84 -23.52
C ALA A 29 -10.16 -14.45 -23.23
N GLN A 30 -10.87 -14.79 -24.28
CA GLN A 30 -12.25 -15.32 -24.27
C GLN A 30 -12.43 -16.48 -23.27
N LYS A 31 -13.25 -16.23 -22.24
CA LYS A 31 -13.79 -17.21 -21.30
C LYS A 31 -15.16 -17.71 -21.79
N ASP A 32 -15.53 -18.96 -21.41
CA ASP A 32 -16.81 -19.57 -21.75
C ASP A 32 -18.01 -18.72 -21.33
N LYS A 33 -18.99 -18.52 -22.22
CA LYS A 33 -20.18 -17.64 -22.02
C LYS A 33 -20.97 -17.94 -20.73
N LYS A 34 -21.01 -19.20 -20.27
CA LYS A 34 -21.70 -19.57 -19.03
C LYS A 34 -20.98 -19.09 -17.78
N GLN A 35 -19.64 -19.12 -17.79
CA GLN A 35 -18.82 -18.62 -16.69
C GLN A 35 -18.92 -17.11 -16.60
N ASP A 36 -19.02 -16.42 -17.75
CA ASP A 36 -19.25 -14.97 -17.82
C ASP A 36 -20.62 -14.56 -17.26
N GLU A 37 -21.68 -15.35 -17.48
CA GLU A 37 -23.01 -15.02 -16.94
C GLU A 37 -23.10 -15.23 -15.43
N ALA A 38 -22.52 -16.30 -14.89
CA ALA A 38 -22.45 -16.54 -13.45
C ALA A 38 -21.63 -15.43 -12.74
N GLN A 39 -20.50 -15.07 -13.32
CA GLN A 39 -19.66 -13.99 -12.81
C GLN A 39 -20.36 -12.64 -12.86
N LYS A 40 -21.09 -12.34 -13.93
CA LYS A 40 -21.90 -11.10 -14.02
C LYS A 40 -23.00 -11.03 -12.95
N LYS A 41 -23.69 -12.13 -12.68
CA LYS A 41 -24.70 -12.18 -11.60
C LYS A 41 -24.08 -11.97 -10.23
N GLU A 42 -22.89 -12.56 -10.00
CA GLU A 42 -22.17 -12.40 -8.74
C GLU A 42 -21.76 -10.92 -8.56
N ILE A 43 -21.19 -10.29 -9.58
CA ILE A 43 -20.83 -8.88 -9.58
C ILE A 43 -22.07 -8.01 -9.30
N GLN A 44 -23.20 -8.25 -9.95
CA GLN A 44 -24.44 -7.51 -9.70
C GLN A 44 -24.94 -7.63 -8.26
N SER A 45 -24.77 -8.82 -7.66
CA SER A 45 -25.19 -9.05 -6.27
C SER A 45 -24.34 -8.24 -5.28
N VAL A 46 -23.01 -8.22 -5.45
CA VAL A 46 -22.11 -7.46 -4.56
C VAL A 46 -22.23 -5.95 -4.78
N VAL A 47 -22.42 -5.52 -6.03
CA VAL A 47 -22.68 -4.10 -6.37
C VAL A 47 -23.91 -3.58 -5.64
N LYS A 48 -25.03 -4.33 -5.72
CA LYS A 48 -26.28 -3.94 -5.02
C LYS A 48 -26.08 -3.79 -3.53
N VAL A 49 -25.35 -4.72 -2.89
CA VAL A 49 -25.10 -4.66 -1.45
C VAL A 49 -24.28 -3.44 -1.08
N VAL A 50 -23.26 -3.08 -1.89
CA VAL A 50 -22.49 -1.85 -1.67
C VAL A 50 -23.38 -0.62 -1.80
N ASP A 51 -24.25 -0.58 -2.81
CA ASP A 51 -25.19 0.54 -3.00
C ASP A 51 -26.15 0.68 -1.82
N ASP A 52 -26.69 -0.44 -1.30
CA ASP A 52 -27.56 -0.46 -0.12
C ASP A 52 -26.83 0.06 1.13
N VAL A 53 -25.57 -0.37 1.38
CA VAL A 53 -24.74 0.12 2.50
C VAL A 53 -24.36 1.59 2.32
N ALA A 54 -24.02 2.01 1.10
CA ALA A 54 -23.75 3.42 0.80
C ALA A 54 -24.97 4.31 1.03
N ALA A 55 -26.20 3.77 0.84
CA ALA A 55 -27.46 4.43 1.14
C ALA A 55 -27.84 4.39 2.63
N GLY A 56 -26.97 3.84 3.50
CA GLY A 56 -27.17 3.82 4.96
C GLY A 56 -27.80 2.55 5.51
N GLN A 57 -27.95 1.49 4.70
CA GLN A 57 -28.39 0.20 5.22
C GLN A 57 -27.30 -0.43 6.10
N PRO A 58 -27.66 -1.23 7.12
CA PRO A 58 -26.69 -1.94 7.95
C PRO A 58 -25.76 -2.84 7.12
N ALA A 59 -24.47 -2.76 7.38
CA ALA A 59 -23.47 -3.62 6.73
C ALA A 59 -23.47 -5.02 7.39
N PRO A 60 -23.71 -6.11 6.65
CA PRO A 60 -23.56 -7.47 7.18
C PRO A 60 -22.10 -7.74 7.51
N ASN A 61 -21.84 -8.59 8.52
CA ASN A 61 -20.48 -8.94 8.92
C ASN A 61 -20.35 -10.40 9.38
N ASP A 62 -20.71 -11.33 8.51
CA ASP A 62 -20.71 -12.77 8.81
C ASP A 62 -19.29 -13.35 8.95
N PHE A 63 -18.28 -12.74 8.30
CA PHE A 63 -16.88 -13.17 8.30
C PHE A 63 -15.98 -12.39 9.26
N ASP A 64 -16.53 -11.48 10.06
CA ASP A 64 -15.75 -10.59 10.95
C ASP A 64 -14.64 -9.85 10.19
N ILE A 65 -15.00 -9.24 9.04
CA ILE A 65 -14.05 -8.54 8.17
C ILE A 65 -13.51 -7.29 8.87
N LYS A 66 -12.18 -7.10 8.83
CA LYS A 66 -11.49 -5.94 9.44
C LYS A 66 -10.44 -5.39 8.49
N TRP A 67 -10.34 -4.07 8.44
CA TRP A 67 -9.21 -3.40 7.81
C TRP A 67 -7.95 -3.58 8.67
N VAL A 68 -6.86 -3.99 8.05
CA VAL A 68 -5.60 -4.27 8.76
C VAL A 68 -4.59 -3.18 8.49
N ARG A 69 -4.39 -2.82 7.22
CA ARG A 69 -3.48 -1.75 6.82
C ARG A 69 -3.71 -1.31 5.39
N GLU A 70 -3.24 -0.11 5.10
CA GLU A 70 -2.95 0.39 3.76
C GLU A 70 -1.56 1.01 3.73
N ASP A 71 -0.97 1.02 2.55
CA ASP A 71 0.24 1.77 2.24
C ASP A 71 0.01 2.57 0.96
N ILE A 72 0.72 3.68 0.78
CA ILE A 72 0.51 4.55 -0.36
C ILE A 72 1.85 4.81 -1.03
N LEU A 73 1.90 4.51 -2.33
CA LEU A 73 3.06 4.68 -3.18
C LEU A 73 2.69 5.50 -4.41
N LYS A 74 3.67 6.20 -4.99
CA LYS A 74 3.48 6.92 -6.24
C LYS A 74 3.31 5.92 -7.40
N ALA A 75 2.28 6.11 -8.23
CA ALA A 75 2.04 5.36 -9.46
C ALA A 75 2.25 6.27 -10.68
N GLN A 76 2.05 5.76 -11.89
CA GLN A 76 2.11 6.57 -13.11
C GLN A 76 0.80 7.35 -13.35
N GLY A 77 0.87 8.40 -14.16
CA GLY A 77 -0.30 9.12 -14.65
C GLY A 77 -1.02 9.96 -13.59
N ASN A 78 -0.28 10.65 -12.72
CA ASN A 78 -0.81 11.46 -11.62
C ASN A 78 -1.75 10.67 -10.70
N LYS A 79 -1.37 9.44 -10.41
CA LYS A 79 -2.10 8.54 -9.51
C LYS A 79 -1.16 7.99 -8.45
N GLU A 80 -1.77 7.48 -7.39
CA GLU A 80 -1.14 6.76 -6.31
C GLU A 80 -1.62 5.32 -6.29
N TYR A 81 -0.70 4.42 -6.01
CA TYR A 81 -0.93 2.99 -5.83
C TYR A 81 -1.14 2.71 -4.35
N VAL A 82 -2.25 2.09 -4.02
CA VAL A 82 -2.66 1.83 -2.63
C VAL A 82 -2.85 0.34 -2.42
N PRO A 83 -1.80 -0.40 -2.05
CA PRO A 83 -1.95 -1.75 -1.53
C PRO A 83 -2.62 -1.70 -0.15
N PHE A 84 -3.56 -2.59 0.08
CA PHE A 84 -4.27 -2.73 1.35
C PHE A 84 -4.41 -4.20 1.74
N THR A 85 -4.66 -4.44 3.03
CA THR A 85 -4.91 -5.76 3.57
C THR A 85 -6.11 -5.72 4.49
N VAL A 86 -7.00 -6.69 4.33
CA VAL A 86 -8.07 -6.98 5.27
C VAL A 86 -7.86 -8.35 5.90
N SER A 87 -8.49 -8.59 7.03
CA SER A 87 -8.59 -9.92 7.64
C SER A 87 -10.04 -10.38 7.72
N ILE A 88 -10.25 -11.68 7.58
CA ILE A 88 -11.52 -12.36 7.78
C ILE A 88 -11.33 -13.56 8.70
N ASP A 89 -12.41 -14.04 9.29
CA ASP A 89 -12.43 -15.32 9.99
C ASP A 89 -12.88 -16.45 9.02
N PRO A 90 -11.94 -17.27 8.50
CA PRO A 90 -12.25 -18.31 7.53
C PRO A 90 -13.09 -19.45 8.13
N SER A 91 -13.12 -19.62 9.47
CA SER A 91 -13.90 -20.66 10.14
C SER A 91 -15.41 -20.41 10.02
N LYS A 92 -15.79 -19.18 9.71
CA LYS A 92 -17.19 -18.78 9.49
C LYS A 92 -17.69 -19.10 8.09
N ALA A 93 -16.81 -19.45 7.14
CA ALA A 93 -17.21 -19.85 5.80
C ALA A 93 -17.81 -21.27 5.80
N THR A 94 -18.78 -21.51 4.93
CA THR A 94 -19.33 -22.85 4.69
C THR A 94 -18.35 -23.65 3.82
N GLY A 95 -17.48 -24.43 4.45
CA GLY A 95 -16.37 -25.24 3.97
C GLY A 95 -16.08 -25.37 2.46
N GLY A 96 -14.80 -25.19 2.10
CA GLY A 96 -14.25 -25.53 0.78
C GLY A 96 -14.52 -24.52 -0.35
N SER A 97 -15.11 -23.40 -0.07
CA SER A 97 -15.53 -22.42 -1.07
C SER A 97 -14.54 -21.28 -1.26
N ASN A 98 -14.39 -20.81 -2.49
CA ASN A 98 -13.84 -19.50 -2.74
C ASN A 98 -14.85 -18.45 -2.28
N ILE A 99 -14.38 -17.28 -1.83
CA ILE A 99 -15.23 -16.11 -1.64
C ILE A 99 -15.06 -15.15 -2.81
N ALA A 100 -16.16 -14.50 -3.21
CA ALA A 100 -16.12 -13.33 -4.06
C ALA A 100 -15.65 -12.16 -3.20
N PHE A 101 -14.45 -11.66 -3.53
CA PHE A 101 -13.85 -10.50 -2.87
C PHE A 101 -13.91 -9.31 -3.83
N TYR A 102 -14.77 -8.36 -3.53
CA TYR A 102 -15.00 -7.17 -4.34
C TYR A 102 -14.60 -5.93 -3.56
N TRP A 103 -14.02 -4.96 -4.26
CA TRP A 103 -13.74 -3.66 -3.67
C TRP A 103 -14.05 -2.54 -4.64
N ARG A 104 -14.61 -1.46 -4.10
CA ARG A 104 -14.99 -0.26 -4.81
C ARG A 104 -14.48 0.98 -4.07
N VAL A 105 -13.89 1.89 -4.81
CA VAL A 105 -13.35 3.15 -4.29
C VAL A 105 -14.20 4.30 -4.81
N VAL A 106 -14.81 5.03 -3.91
CA VAL A 106 -15.69 6.15 -4.21
C VAL A 106 -15.04 7.43 -3.69
N ALA A 107 -14.86 8.41 -4.56
CA ALA A 107 -14.36 9.71 -4.13
C ALA A 107 -15.37 10.36 -3.17
N LYS A 108 -14.89 10.81 -2.00
CA LYS A 108 -15.70 11.72 -1.17
C LYS A 108 -15.77 13.03 -1.92
N SER A 109 -16.99 13.53 -2.13
CA SER A 109 -17.20 14.82 -2.80
C SER A 109 -16.36 15.91 -2.13
N ALA A 110 -15.17 16.17 -2.69
CA ALA A 110 -14.46 17.41 -2.46
C ALA A 110 -15.03 18.41 -3.44
N ALA A 111 -15.17 19.68 -3.05
CA ALA A 111 -15.52 20.77 -3.94
C ALA A 111 -14.78 20.61 -5.29
N ALA A 112 -15.52 20.70 -6.39
CA ALA A 112 -15.07 20.44 -7.74
C ALA A 112 -13.64 20.97 -7.99
N PRO A 113 -12.75 20.19 -8.64
CA PRO A 113 -11.52 20.74 -9.15
C PRO A 113 -11.88 21.80 -10.21
N THR A 114 -11.33 22.99 -10.07
CA THR A 114 -11.43 24.03 -11.06
C THR A 114 -10.73 23.51 -12.33
N GLU A 115 -11.49 23.11 -13.33
CA GLU A 115 -10.97 22.80 -14.65
C GLU A 115 -10.24 24.02 -15.20
N THR A 116 -8.92 23.93 -15.32
CA THR A 116 -8.18 24.84 -16.18
C THR A 116 -8.37 24.35 -17.60
N ALA A 117 -9.33 24.97 -18.29
CA ALA A 117 -9.65 24.70 -19.67
C ALA A 117 -8.44 25.02 -20.55
N ALA A 118 -7.82 24.01 -21.13
CA ALA A 118 -7.01 24.17 -22.31
C ALA A 118 -7.93 24.04 -23.53
N ALA A 119 -8.21 25.19 -24.15
CA ALA A 119 -8.95 25.30 -25.39
C ALA A 119 -8.23 24.57 -26.53
N THR A 120 -8.91 23.65 -27.20
CA THR A 120 -8.55 23.23 -28.54
C THR A 120 -9.79 23.24 -29.42
N THR A 121 -9.71 24.08 -30.43
CA THR A 121 -10.68 24.42 -31.49
C THR A 121 -11.09 23.23 -32.36
N GLY A 122 -12.39 23.12 -32.55
CA GLY A 122 -13.14 22.88 -33.80
C GLY A 122 -12.86 21.68 -34.69
N GLN A 123 -13.87 20.80 -34.77
CA GLN A 123 -14.49 20.49 -36.08
C GLN A 123 -15.81 19.73 -35.89
N LYS A 124 -16.89 20.33 -36.43
CA LYS A 124 -18.21 19.69 -36.63
C LYS A 124 -18.11 18.58 -37.68
N LYS A 125 -18.78 17.45 -37.43
CA LYS A 125 -19.47 16.68 -38.46
C LYS A 125 -20.66 15.91 -37.90
N ASP A 126 -21.72 15.94 -38.67
CA ASP A 126 -23.10 15.57 -38.38
C ASP A 126 -23.40 14.07 -38.31
N ASP A 127 -24.48 13.79 -37.59
CA ASP A 127 -25.50 12.74 -37.75
C ASP A 127 -25.15 11.25 -37.74
N LYS A 128 -25.56 10.60 -36.66
CA LYS A 128 -26.66 9.59 -36.74
C LYS A 128 -27.14 9.22 -35.30
N LYS A 129 -28.46 9.40 -35.13
CA LYS A 129 -29.21 8.92 -33.95
C LYS A 129 -29.14 7.42 -33.85
N ASP A 130 -28.50 6.92 -32.77
CA ASP A 130 -28.86 5.66 -32.17
C ASP A 130 -29.24 5.94 -30.71
N LYS A 131 -30.52 5.70 -30.40
CA LYS A 131 -31.12 5.81 -29.09
C LYS A 131 -30.78 4.55 -28.29
N ASP A 132 -29.56 4.43 -27.79
CA ASP A 132 -29.28 3.58 -26.63
C ASP A 132 -29.30 4.47 -25.40
N LYS A 133 -30.19 4.12 -24.45
CA LYS A 133 -30.29 4.79 -23.18
C LYS A 133 -28.99 4.56 -22.42
N ASP A 134 -28.06 5.47 -22.52
CA ASP A 134 -26.89 5.59 -21.65
C ASP A 134 -27.38 5.69 -20.20
N LYS A 135 -27.50 4.56 -19.52
CA LYS A 135 -27.46 4.53 -18.07
C LYS A 135 -26.06 5.02 -17.72
N LYS A 136 -25.94 6.30 -17.31
CA LYS A 136 -24.73 6.86 -16.73
C LYS A 136 -24.17 5.80 -15.76
N LYS A 137 -23.04 5.17 -16.11
CA LYS A 137 -22.29 4.35 -15.15
C LYS A 137 -21.97 5.26 -13.97
N PRO A 138 -22.24 4.81 -12.73
CA PRO A 138 -21.80 5.56 -11.55
C PRO A 138 -20.29 5.74 -11.66
N ASP A 139 -19.83 6.97 -11.43
CA ASP A 139 -18.42 7.34 -11.58
C ASP A 139 -17.65 6.87 -10.33
N TYR A 140 -17.18 5.63 -10.37
CA TYR A 140 -16.30 5.10 -9.32
C TYR A 140 -14.85 5.39 -9.70
N ALA A 141 -14.05 5.83 -8.73
CA ALA A 141 -12.63 6.04 -8.94
C ALA A 141 -11.89 4.72 -9.26
N TYR A 142 -12.38 3.61 -8.69
CA TYR A 142 -11.86 2.26 -8.95
C TYR A 142 -12.89 1.20 -8.51
N GLU A 143 -12.94 0.08 -9.22
CA GLU A 143 -13.64 -1.14 -8.77
C GLU A 143 -12.97 -2.39 -9.36
N ASP A 144 -12.96 -3.47 -8.58
CA ASP A 144 -12.45 -4.77 -9.04
C ASP A 144 -13.04 -5.93 -8.21
N ILE A 145 -12.91 -7.15 -8.71
CA ILE A 145 -13.37 -8.37 -8.06
C ILE A 145 -12.37 -9.51 -8.28
N SER A 146 -12.16 -10.30 -7.24
CA SER A 146 -11.37 -11.53 -7.32
C SER A 146 -12.07 -12.67 -6.56
N PHE A 147 -11.75 -13.91 -6.91
CA PHE A 147 -12.22 -15.09 -6.19
C PHE A 147 -11.07 -15.66 -5.38
N VAL A 148 -11.22 -15.62 -4.06
CA VAL A 148 -10.16 -15.98 -3.12
C VAL A 148 -10.50 -17.29 -2.43
N PRO A 149 -9.64 -18.31 -2.49
CA PRO A 149 -9.85 -19.55 -1.76
C PRO A 149 -9.80 -19.29 -0.25
N VAL A 150 -10.82 -19.73 0.47
CA VAL A 150 -10.87 -19.65 1.92
C VAL A 150 -10.11 -20.82 2.51
N SER A 151 -9.03 -20.55 3.21
CA SER A 151 -8.17 -21.56 3.81
C SER A 151 -7.41 -21.03 5.03
N GLY A 152 -6.95 -21.95 5.86
CA GLY A 152 -6.05 -21.63 6.98
C GLY A 152 -6.74 -21.33 8.30
N GLN A 153 -5.93 -20.90 9.24
CA GLN A 153 -6.38 -20.52 10.59
C GLN A 153 -6.72 -19.02 10.64
N PRO A 154 -7.67 -18.60 11.49
CA PRO A 154 -7.95 -17.19 11.73
C PRO A 154 -6.75 -16.44 12.34
N PRO A 155 -6.52 -15.18 11.96
CA PRO A 155 -7.21 -14.45 10.89
C PRO A 155 -6.59 -14.73 9.50
N MET A 156 -7.43 -15.04 8.52
CA MET A 156 -7.00 -15.09 7.11
C MET A 156 -6.84 -13.67 6.59
N ARG A 157 -5.72 -13.37 5.94
CA ARG A 157 -5.43 -12.04 5.36
C ARG A 157 -5.56 -12.07 3.85
N ILE A 158 -6.20 -11.03 3.32
CA ILE A 158 -6.37 -10.83 1.87
C ILE A 158 -5.78 -9.48 1.53
N SER A 159 -4.75 -9.47 0.70
CA SER A 159 -4.11 -8.25 0.22
C SER A 159 -4.50 -7.97 -1.22
N ARG A 160 -4.90 -6.74 -1.51
CA ARG A 160 -5.25 -6.24 -2.85
C ARG A 160 -4.76 -4.81 -2.99
N SER A 161 -5.03 -4.20 -4.11
CA SER A 161 -4.66 -2.81 -4.35
C SER A 161 -5.67 -2.09 -5.22
N PHE A 162 -5.59 -0.78 -5.22
CA PHE A 162 -6.24 0.09 -6.18
C PHE A 162 -5.31 1.24 -6.56
N THR A 163 -5.63 1.94 -7.65
CA THR A 163 -4.84 3.08 -8.13
C THR A 163 -5.79 4.23 -8.43
N VAL A 164 -5.60 5.35 -7.73
CA VAL A 164 -6.47 6.54 -7.81
C VAL A 164 -5.65 7.82 -7.77
N PRO A 165 -6.15 8.97 -8.24
CA PRO A 165 -5.55 10.28 -7.97
C PRO A 165 -5.49 10.59 -6.48
N ALA A 166 -4.74 11.62 -6.10
CA ALA A 166 -4.78 12.18 -4.76
C ALA A 166 -6.18 12.62 -4.37
N GLY A 167 -6.59 12.40 -3.11
CA GLY A 167 -7.94 12.74 -2.65
C GLY A 167 -8.38 11.98 -1.42
N GLN A 168 -9.66 12.17 -1.07
CA GLN A 168 -10.31 11.42 0.00
C GLN A 168 -11.32 10.44 -0.57
N TYR A 169 -11.29 9.20 -0.08
CA TYR A 169 -12.09 8.11 -0.61
C TYR A 169 -12.78 7.31 0.49
N ASP A 170 -13.95 6.77 0.17
CA ASP A 170 -14.55 5.66 0.88
C ASP A 170 -14.30 4.38 0.09
N VAL A 171 -13.65 3.41 0.71
CA VAL A 171 -13.36 2.09 0.14
C VAL A 171 -14.37 1.12 0.73
N TYR A 172 -15.20 0.54 -0.14
CA TYR A 172 -16.15 -0.50 0.22
C TYR A 172 -15.57 -1.85 -0.16
N ILE A 173 -15.53 -2.78 0.77
CA ILE A 173 -15.03 -4.15 0.56
C ILE A 173 -16.17 -5.13 0.86
N VAL A 174 -16.39 -6.06 -0.05
CA VAL A 174 -17.35 -7.16 0.13
C VAL A 174 -16.60 -8.47 0.08
N ALA A 175 -16.81 -9.30 1.10
CA ALA A 175 -16.47 -10.72 1.08
C ALA A 175 -17.78 -11.51 1.09
N LYS A 176 -18.04 -12.33 0.08
CA LYS A 176 -19.31 -13.04 -0.08
C LYS A 176 -19.09 -14.49 -0.54
N GLU A 177 -19.81 -15.43 0.04
CA GLU A 177 -19.88 -16.80 -0.48
C GLU A 177 -20.50 -16.79 -1.88
N PRO A 178 -19.95 -17.58 -2.83
CA PRO A 178 -20.51 -17.67 -4.17
C PRO A 178 -21.95 -18.15 -4.15
N THR A 179 -22.78 -17.62 -5.04
CA THR A 179 -24.12 -18.11 -5.23
C THR A 179 -24.07 -19.44 -5.97
N PRO A 180 -24.61 -20.56 -5.42
CA PRO A 180 -24.67 -21.83 -6.13
C PRO A 180 -25.50 -21.73 -7.42
N ASP A 181 -25.10 -22.41 -8.48
CA ASP A 181 -25.83 -22.44 -9.76
C ASP A 181 -27.27 -22.93 -9.60
N LYS A 182 -27.49 -23.84 -8.66
CA LYS A 182 -28.80 -24.41 -8.34
C LYS A 182 -28.98 -24.46 -6.82
N PRO A 183 -29.35 -23.35 -6.18
CA PRO A 183 -29.58 -23.37 -4.74
C PRO A 183 -30.77 -24.29 -4.39
N PRO A 184 -30.69 -25.08 -3.32
CA PRO A 184 -31.84 -25.79 -2.78
C PRO A 184 -32.98 -24.81 -2.45
N LYS A 185 -34.24 -25.24 -2.59
CA LYS A 185 -35.41 -24.36 -2.34
C LYS A 185 -35.39 -23.68 -0.96
N ASN A 186 -34.75 -24.28 0.02
CA ASN A 186 -34.63 -23.79 1.41
C ASN A 186 -33.16 -23.55 1.79
N ALA A 187 -32.28 -23.21 0.85
CA ALA A 187 -30.90 -22.87 1.18
C ALA A 187 -30.87 -21.62 2.09
N PRO A 188 -30.04 -21.63 3.13
CA PRO A 188 -29.79 -20.40 3.90
C PRO A 188 -29.19 -19.33 2.99
N PRO A 189 -29.40 -18.04 3.30
CA PRO A 189 -28.77 -16.98 2.55
C PRO A 189 -27.23 -17.12 2.61
N GLN A 190 -26.56 -16.77 1.51
CA GLN A 190 -25.10 -16.78 1.47
C GLN A 190 -24.55 -15.81 2.50
N LYS A 191 -23.52 -16.25 3.22
CA LYS A 191 -22.81 -15.40 4.15
C LYS A 191 -22.05 -14.32 3.42
N MET A 192 -22.06 -13.12 3.99
CA MET A 192 -21.31 -12.00 3.45
C MET A 192 -20.88 -11.01 4.55
N SER A 193 -19.86 -10.25 4.24
CA SER A 193 -19.43 -9.11 5.04
C SER A 193 -19.20 -7.92 4.16
N VAL A 194 -19.55 -6.74 4.64
CA VAL A 194 -19.24 -5.46 4.00
C VAL A 194 -18.48 -4.59 4.97
N LEU A 195 -17.34 -4.08 4.55
CA LEU A 195 -16.53 -3.12 5.28
C LEU A 195 -16.50 -1.81 4.52
N LYS A 196 -16.66 -0.71 5.21
CA LYS A 196 -16.42 0.64 4.71
C LYS A 196 -15.23 1.23 5.42
N GLN A 197 -14.20 1.66 4.69
CA GLN A 197 -13.00 2.30 5.20
C GLN A 197 -12.78 3.64 4.50
N SER A 198 -12.49 4.69 5.27
CA SER A 198 -12.06 5.97 4.71
C SER A 198 -10.55 5.99 4.53
N VAL A 199 -10.09 6.38 3.34
CA VAL A 199 -8.67 6.47 2.99
C VAL A 199 -8.37 7.87 2.46
N THR A 200 -7.30 8.49 2.95
CA THR A 200 -6.78 9.75 2.42
C THR A 200 -5.52 9.47 1.63
N VAL A 201 -5.55 9.79 0.34
CA VAL A 201 -4.46 9.57 -0.60
C VAL A 201 -3.74 10.89 -0.84
N PRO A 202 -2.47 11.05 -0.40
CA PRO A 202 -1.70 12.27 -0.57
C PRO A 202 -1.32 12.46 -2.05
N ASP A 203 -1.00 13.70 -2.41
CA ASP A 203 -0.47 14.04 -3.74
C ASP A 203 1.07 13.90 -3.75
N PHE A 204 1.57 12.90 -4.47
CA PHE A 204 3.00 12.72 -4.70
C PHE A 204 3.48 13.35 -6.03
N TRP A 205 2.58 13.99 -6.79
CA TRP A 205 2.88 14.61 -8.08
C TRP A 205 3.02 16.14 -8.02
N ASN A 206 2.81 16.72 -6.86
CA ASN A 206 2.88 18.17 -6.64
C ASN A 206 4.30 18.76 -6.69
N GLY A 207 5.34 17.94 -6.89
CA GLY A 207 6.75 18.37 -6.92
C GLY A 207 7.39 18.61 -5.57
N GLU A 208 6.67 18.48 -4.46
CA GLU A 208 7.23 18.65 -3.12
C GLU A 208 7.94 17.35 -2.66
N LEU A 209 9.06 17.52 -1.93
CA LEU A 209 9.75 16.41 -1.28
C LEU A 209 8.75 15.60 -0.46
N ASN A 210 8.66 14.31 -0.73
CA ASN A 210 7.74 13.41 -0.03
C ASN A 210 8.31 11.99 0.04
N THR A 211 7.61 11.09 0.74
CA THR A 211 7.92 9.65 0.77
C THR A 211 6.65 8.85 0.59
N SER A 212 6.79 7.60 0.13
CA SER A 212 5.73 6.60 0.32
C SER A 212 5.41 6.41 1.80
N SER A 213 4.40 5.61 2.11
CA SER A 213 4.27 4.98 3.43
C SER A 213 5.59 4.31 3.81
N VAL A 214 5.91 4.31 5.11
CA VAL A 214 6.98 3.48 5.67
C VAL A 214 6.41 2.09 5.89
N ILE A 215 6.84 1.14 5.07
CA ILE A 215 6.42 -0.25 5.20
C ILE A 215 7.33 -0.93 6.21
N VAL A 216 6.78 -1.25 7.38
CA VAL A 216 7.45 -2.17 8.31
C VAL A 216 7.32 -3.55 7.73
N ALA A 217 8.45 -4.21 7.45
CA ALA A 217 8.50 -5.51 6.81
C ALA A 217 8.78 -6.61 7.84
N GLN A 218 8.06 -7.71 7.72
CA GLN A 218 8.42 -8.96 8.39
C GLN A 218 9.66 -9.59 7.72
N ARG A 219 9.71 -9.49 6.38
CA ARG A 219 10.85 -9.86 5.54
C ARG A 219 10.73 -9.21 4.17
N ILE A 220 11.83 -9.17 3.44
CA ILE A 220 11.88 -8.76 2.03
C ILE A 220 12.51 -9.90 1.25
N ASP A 221 11.72 -10.48 0.35
CA ASP A 221 12.11 -11.65 -0.43
C ASP A 221 12.55 -11.21 -1.85
N PRO A 222 13.69 -11.67 -2.36
CA PRO A 222 14.07 -11.43 -3.75
C PRO A 222 13.15 -12.21 -4.69
N LEU A 223 12.78 -11.60 -5.81
CA LEU A 223 12.05 -12.23 -6.89
C LEU A 223 13.00 -12.53 -8.05
N PRO A 224 12.92 -13.72 -8.66
CA PRO A 224 13.78 -14.09 -9.79
C PRO A 224 13.52 -13.23 -11.03
N ALA A 225 12.30 -12.68 -11.14
CA ALA A 225 11.88 -11.74 -12.18
C ALA A 225 10.70 -10.91 -11.67
N PRO A 226 10.45 -9.72 -12.24
CA PRO A 226 9.25 -8.96 -11.97
C PRO A 226 7.98 -9.78 -12.26
N LEU A 227 6.96 -9.63 -11.43
CA LEU A 227 5.69 -10.34 -11.59
C LEU A 227 4.92 -9.80 -12.81
N THR A 228 4.14 -10.68 -13.43
CA THR A 228 3.13 -10.27 -14.41
C THR A 228 2.02 -9.47 -13.72
N PRO A 229 1.26 -8.62 -14.42
CA PRO A 229 0.13 -7.88 -13.84
C PRO A 229 -0.88 -8.77 -13.09
N GLN A 230 -1.19 -9.97 -13.62
CA GLN A 230 -2.07 -10.92 -12.96
C GLN A 230 -1.51 -11.44 -11.64
N GLN A 231 -0.22 -11.77 -11.60
CA GLN A 231 0.44 -12.22 -10.38
C GLN A 231 0.54 -11.10 -9.36
N GLN A 232 0.78 -9.86 -9.82
CA GLN A 232 0.87 -8.69 -8.95
C GLN A 232 -0.47 -8.34 -8.31
N ALA A 233 -1.61 -8.62 -8.96
CA ALA A 233 -2.94 -8.39 -8.40
C ALA A 233 -3.16 -9.14 -7.07
N ASP A 234 -2.58 -10.33 -6.92
CA ASP A 234 -2.63 -11.13 -5.69
C ASP A 234 -1.47 -10.85 -4.73
N ARG A 235 -0.42 -10.18 -5.20
CA ARG A 235 0.81 -9.86 -4.46
C ARG A 235 1.14 -8.37 -4.57
N PRO A 236 0.30 -7.50 -3.97
CA PRO A 236 0.37 -6.05 -4.20
C PRO A 236 1.64 -5.39 -3.63
N TYR A 237 2.39 -6.09 -2.79
CA TYR A 237 3.67 -5.63 -2.25
C TYR A 237 4.89 -6.15 -3.03
N ALA A 238 4.67 -6.81 -4.17
CA ALA A 238 5.75 -7.15 -5.09
C ALA A 238 6.14 -5.92 -5.91
N MET A 239 7.38 -5.50 -5.80
CA MET A 239 7.93 -4.29 -6.45
C MET A 239 9.20 -4.63 -7.21
N GLY A 240 9.09 -4.70 -8.54
CA GLY A 240 10.22 -5.07 -9.39
C GLY A 240 10.76 -6.45 -9.08
N SER A 241 12.00 -6.54 -8.60
CA SER A 241 12.69 -7.79 -8.25
C SER A 241 12.61 -8.18 -6.78
N MET A 242 11.72 -7.56 -6.00
CA MET A 242 11.52 -7.89 -4.59
C MET A 242 10.03 -7.96 -4.24
N GLU A 243 9.72 -8.73 -3.21
CA GLU A 243 8.44 -8.70 -2.52
C GLU A 243 8.64 -8.32 -1.06
N ILE A 244 7.93 -7.31 -0.62
CA ILE A 244 7.90 -6.93 0.78
C ILE A 244 6.76 -7.69 1.43
N VAL A 245 7.05 -8.49 2.43
CA VAL A 245 6.02 -9.09 3.29
C VAL A 245 5.81 -8.17 4.48
N PRO A 246 4.72 -7.40 4.52
CA PRO A 246 4.52 -6.41 5.57
C PRO A 246 4.27 -7.07 6.93
N ALA A 247 4.79 -6.46 7.98
CA ALA A 247 4.40 -6.76 9.34
C ALA A 247 2.99 -6.19 9.60
N PHE A 248 2.10 -7.01 10.16
CA PHE A 248 0.70 -6.61 10.42
C PHE A 248 0.48 -6.05 11.83
N ASP A 249 1.48 -6.19 12.68
CA ASP A 249 1.59 -5.45 13.93
C ASP A 249 3.04 -4.97 14.10
N THR A 250 3.24 -4.10 15.05
CA THR A 250 4.56 -3.55 15.37
C THR A 250 5.06 -4.04 16.73
N LYS A 251 4.71 -5.28 17.08
CA LYS A 251 5.16 -5.95 18.29
C LYS A 251 6.30 -6.90 17.96
N PHE A 252 7.44 -6.65 18.52
CA PHE A 252 8.65 -7.40 18.26
C PHE A 252 9.20 -8.00 19.57
N THR A 253 10.04 -9.01 19.45
CA THR A 253 10.85 -9.52 20.55
C THR A 253 12.30 -9.09 20.38
N LYS A 254 13.12 -9.27 21.40
CA LYS A 254 14.58 -9.02 21.29
C LYS A 254 15.30 -9.89 20.26
N LYS A 255 14.69 -11.01 19.84
CA LYS A 255 15.22 -11.87 18.77
C LYS A 255 14.85 -11.38 17.36
N SER A 256 13.95 -10.41 17.28
CA SER A 256 13.47 -9.87 16.03
C SER A 256 14.40 -8.81 15.47
N GLU A 257 14.18 -8.47 14.21
CA GLU A 257 14.74 -7.34 13.52
C GLU A 257 13.61 -6.39 13.10
N LEU A 258 13.79 -5.09 13.30
CA LEU A 258 12.91 -4.08 12.75
C LEU A 258 13.40 -3.70 11.35
N SER A 259 12.70 -4.17 10.35
CA SER A 259 12.98 -3.86 8.95
C SER A 259 11.97 -2.84 8.41
N THR A 260 12.47 -1.78 7.78
CA THR A 260 11.65 -0.73 7.17
C THR A 260 12.02 -0.55 5.70
N PHE A 261 11.03 -0.17 4.90
CA PHE A 261 11.20 0.19 3.49
C PHE A 261 10.34 1.40 3.16
N MET A 262 10.88 2.33 2.36
CA MET A 262 10.15 3.45 1.79
C MET A 262 10.79 3.93 0.49
N LEU A 263 10.00 4.65 -0.31
CA LEU A 263 10.44 5.37 -1.50
C LEU A 263 10.47 6.87 -1.20
N ILE A 264 11.41 7.58 -1.79
CA ILE A 264 11.55 9.03 -1.64
C ILE A 264 11.20 9.68 -2.98
N TYR A 265 10.36 10.70 -2.93
CA TYR A 265 9.79 11.36 -4.09
C TYR A 265 10.20 12.83 -4.17
N ASN A 266 10.38 13.30 -5.39
CA ASN A 266 10.59 14.70 -5.74
C ASN A 266 11.75 15.39 -4.99
N PRO A 267 12.89 14.74 -4.70
CA PRO A 267 14.06 15.47 -4.25
C PRO A 267 14.56 16.37 -5.37
N LYS A 268 15.18 17.49 -5.02
CA LYS A 268 15.89 18.33 -5.98
C LYS A 268 17.10 17.58 -6.55
N THR A 269 17.40 17.80 -7.81
CA THR A 269 18.59 17.24 -8.47
C THR A 269 19.57 18.34 -8.85
N ASP A 270 20.84 17.99 -8.97
CA ASP A 270 21.90 18.83 -9.50
C ASP A 270 21.88 18.89 -11.04
N SER A 271 22.86 19.56 -11.65
CA SER A 271 23.01 19.67 -13.10
C SER A 271 23.29 18.33 -13.80
N ALA A 272 23.72 17.32 -13.08
CA ALA A 272 23.92 15.94 -13.56
C ALA A 272 22.72 15.03 -13.27
N ASN A 273 21.56 15.61 -12.90
CA ASN A 273 20.32 14.92 -12.53
C ASN A 273 20.48 13.94 -11.36
N LYS A 274 21.40 14.26 -10.43
CA LYS A 274 21.63 13.46 -9.22
C LYS A 274 21.06 14.16 -8.00
N PRO A 275 20.35 13.45 -7.10
CA PRO A 275 19.91 13.99 -5.82
C PRO A 275 21.06 14.04 -4.81
N ASP A 276 20.86 14.76 -3.71
CA ASP A 276 21.65 14.64 -2.48
C ASP A 276 20.70 14.59 -1.28
N VAL A 277 20.30 13.38 -0.93
CA VAL A 277 19.34 13.10 0.14
C VAL A 277 20.04 12.33 1.26
N GLN A 278 19.84 12.78 2.50
CA GLN A 278 20.28 12.08 3.70
C GLN A 278 19.09 11.57 4.49
N ILE A 279 19.17 10.32 4.97
CA ILE A 279 18.14 9.69 5.81
C ILE A 279 18.76 9.32 7.15
N GLU A 280 18.16 9.80 8.23
CA GLU A 280 18.55 9.51 9.62
C GLU A 280 17.45 8.69 10.28
N TYR A 281 17.84 7.67 11.05
CA TYR A 281 16.95 6.78 11.80
C TYR A 281 17.22 6.95 13.28
N ASN A 282 16.32 7.61 14.00
CA ASN A 282 16.45 7.94 15.41
C ASN A 282 15.45 7.14 16.23
N PHE A 283 15.93 6.44 17.26
CA PHE A 283 15.11 5.61 18.15
C PHE A 283 14.88 6.32 19.47
N CYS A 284 13.61 6.59 19.77
CA CYS A 284 13.17 7.20 21.01
C CYS A 284 12.34 6.20 21.81
N GLN A 285 12.72 5.96 23.06
CA GLN A 285 11.97 5.10 23.97
C GLN A 285 10.94 5.93 24.74
N VAL A 286 9.70 5.45 24.81
CA VAL A 286 8.67 6.07 25.68
C VAL A 286 9.06 5.87 27.13
N SER A 287 9.17 6.94 27.88
CA SER A 287 9.64 6.95 29.27
C SER A 287 8.81 7.92 30.11
N ALA A 288 8.09 7.41 31.09
CA ALA A 288 7.37 8.25 32.03
C ALA A 288 8.35 9.17 32.78
N GLY A 289 8.09 10.48 32.78
CA GLY A 289 8.95 11.47 33.45
C GLY A 289 10.19 11.87 32.64
N ALA A 290 10.29 11.52 31.35
CA ALA A 290 11.35 12.05 30.50
C ALA A 290 11.29 13.59 30.45
N GLU A 291 12.45 14.23 30.53
CA GLU A 291 12.56 15.69 30.36
C GLU A 291 12.02 16.12 29.00
N ALA A 292 11.55 17.36 28.92
CA ALA A 292 11.14 17.92 27.65
C ALA A 292 12.33 17.96 26.68
N PRO A 293 12.14 17.54 25.40
CA PRO A 293 13.22 17.52 24.42
C PRO A 293 13.77 18.92 24.16
N LYS A 294 15.06 19.02 23.94
CA LYS A 294 15.70 20.28 23.54
C LYS A 294 15.40 20.58 22.06
N PRO A 295 15.43 21.85 21.65
CA PRO A 295 15.28 22.21 20.25
C PRO A 295 16.29 21.44 19.37
N GLY A 296 15.79 20.76 18.32
CA GLY A 296 16.61 19.98 17.39
C GLY A 296 16.81 18.51 17.78
N GLU A 297 16.37 18.08 18.95
CA GLU A 297 16.37 16.66 19.34
C GLU A 297 15.25 15.89 18.62
N PRO A 298 15.49 14.61 18.22
CA PRO A 298 14.54 13.82 17.46
C PRO A 298 13.35 13.32 18.31
N CYS A 299 13.49 13.28 19.64
CA CYS A 299 12.48 12.74 20.54
C CYS A 299 11.42 13.79 20.92
N LYS A 300 10.21 13.32 21.22
CA LYS A 300 9.07 14.13 21.66
C LYS A 300 8.98 14.16 23.19
N ALA A 301 8.13 15.02 23.71
CA ALA A 301 7.81 15.02 25.14
C ALA A 301 7.33 13.62 25.59
N GLY A 302 7.85 13.14 26.73
CA GLY A 302 7.58 11.79 27.21
C GLY A 302 8.41 10.68 26.55
N GLU A 303 9.42 11.03 25.76
CA GLU A 303 10.35 10.12 25.14
C GLU A 303 11.79 10.44 25.54
N LYS A 304 12.63 9.41 25.58
CA LYS A 304 14.07 9.50 25.79
C LYS A 304 14.80 8.99 24.56
N PHE A 305 15.79 9.74 24.09
CA PHE A 305 16.68 9.27 23.02
C PHE A 305 17.38 7.98 23.47
N PHE A 306 17.26 6.95 22.65
CA PHE A 306 17.87 5.66 22.90
C PHE A 306 19.07 5.41 22.00
N ASN A 307 18.88 5.49 20.68
CA ASN A 307 19.93 5.16 19.70
C ASN A 307 19.64 5.78 18.33
N LYS A 308 20.61 5.73 17.44
CA LYS A 308 20.44 6.05 16.02
C LYS A 308 21.33 5.14 15.17
N THR A 309 20.98 4.94 13.91
CA THR A 309 21.87 4.32 12.94
C THR A 309 22.78 5.34 12.28
N ASN A 310 23.82 4.88 11.57
CA ASN A 310 24.55 5.75 10.66
C ASN A 310 23.62 6.29 9.58
N PRO A 311 23.69 7.59 9.24
CA PRO A 311 22.89 8.15 8.17
C PRO A 311 23.12 7.45 6.83
N GLN A 312 22.03 7.20 6.10
CA GLN A 312 22.12 6.79 4.70
C GLN A 312 22.23 8.04 3.83
N ASN A 313 23.18 8.06 2.90
CA ASN A 313 23.30 9.14 1.93
C ASN A 313 22.97 8.56 0.54
N LEU A 314 22.06 9.21 -0.16
CA LEU A 314 21.64 8.87 -1.52
C LEU A 314 22.03 10.04 -2.43
N ASN A 315 23.22 9.96 -3.00
CA ASN A 315 23.83 11.01 -3.81
C ASN A 315 24.69 10.43 -4.95
N ALA A 316 25.35 11.28 -5.71
CA ALA A 316 26.17 10.87 -6.85
C ALA A 316 27.28 9.86 -6.52
N GLN A 317 27.73 9.80 -5.26
CA GLN A 317 28.79 8.87 -4.82
C GLN A 317 28.26 7.50 -4.41
N THR A 318 27.00 7.44 -3.94
CA THR A 318 26.41 6.22 -3.38
C THR A 318 25.38 5.56 -4.30
N LEU A 319 24.79 6.34 -5.21
CA LEU A 319 23.86 5.82 -6.21
C LEU A 319 24.62 5.17 -7.38
N PRO A 320 24.02 4.18 -8.06
CA PRO A 320 24.59 3.61 -9.27
C PRO A 320 24.94 4.69 -10.30
N PRO A 321 26.03 4.55 -11.05
CA PRO A 321 26.43 5.53 -12.06
C PRO A 321 25.33 5.82 -13.09
N ASN A 322 24.52 4.80 -13.43
CA ASN A 322 23.40 4.89 -14.38
C ASN A 322 22.06 5.28 -13.72
N PHE A 323 22.06 5.68 -12.45
CA PHE A 323 20.84 6.15 -11.80
C PHE A 323 20.33 7.42 -12.49
N ASP A 324 19.05 7.41 -12.90
CA ASP A 324 18.39 8.50 -13.59
C ASP A 324 16.90 8.56 -13.24
N PHE A 325 16.47 9.65 -12.63
CA PHE A 325 15.06 9.88 -12.33
C PHE A 325 14.19 9.99 -13.58
N ALA A 326 14.70 10.59 -14.66
CA ALA A 326 13.95 10.74 -15.90
C ALA A 326 13.67 9.39 -16.58
N ALA A 327 14.56 8.39 -16.35
CA ALA A 327 14.37 7.02 -16.77
C ALA A 327 13.43 6.22 -15.85
N GLY A 328 12.88 6.84 -14.80
CA GLY A 328 11.95 6.22 -13.85
C GLY A 328 12.60 5.44 -12.71
N HIS A 329 13.91 5.60 -12.51
CA HIS A 329 14.59 4.97 -11.37
C HIS A 329 14.06 5.56 -10.06
N GLN A 330 13.81 4.66 -9.08
CA GLN A 330 13.24 5.04 -7.79
C GLN A 330 14.33 5.21 -6.73
N LEU A 331 14.21 6.25 -5.92
CA LEU A 331 15.07 6.46 -4.76
C LEU A 331 14.49 5.68 -3.58
N GLN A 332 15.18 4.61 -3.19
CA GLN A 332 14.74 3.67 -2.16
C GLN A 332 15.56 3.86 -0.89
N SER A 333 14.90 3.74 0.24
CA SER A 333 15.53 3.66 1.55
C SER A 333 14.97 2.47 2.33
N GLY A 334 15.86 1.69 2.91
CA GLY A 334 15.53 0.56 3.78
C GLY A 334 16.55 0.44 4.89
N GLN A 335 16.09 0.05 6.06
CA GLN A 335 16.92 -0.17 7.23
C GLN A 335 16.44 -1.41 7.96
N ALA A 336 17.39 -2.29 8.29
CA ALA A 336 17.16 -3.45 9.14
C ALA A 336 17.97 -3.28 10.43
N VAL A 337 17.29 -3.31 11.58
CA VAL A 337 17.89 -3.03 12.89
C VAL A 337 17.60 -4.19 13.83
N PRO A 338 18.64 -4.96 14.26
CA PRO A 338 18.50 -5.98 15.28
C PRO A 338 18.05 -5.38 16.61
N LEU A 339 17.02 -5.97 17.23
CA LEU A 339 16.44 -5.46 18.48
C LEU A 339 17.06 -6.08 19.74
N ALA A 340 18.09 -6.89 19.63
CA ALA A 340 18.72 -7.60 20.76
C ALA A 340 19.23 -6.65 21.87
N SER A 341 19.71 -5.46 21.49
CA SER A 341 20.20 -4.45 22.42
C SER A 341 19.12 -3.50 22.97
N PHE A 342 17.89 -3.58 22.44
CA PHE A 342 16.82 -2.71 22.86
C PHE A 342 16.23 -3.19 24.21
N PRO A 343 16.16 -2.36 25.24
CA PRO A 343 15.35 -2.64 26.41
C PRO A 343 13.89 -2.91 26.03
N GLU A 344 13.20 -3.65 26.90
CA GLU A 344 11.76 -3.83 26.73
C GLU A 344 11.02 -2.50 26.87
N GLY A 345 9.97 -2.30 26.09
CA GLY A 345 9.19 -1.08 26.13
C GLY A 345 8.63 -0.65 24.80
N GLN A 346 8.04 0.54 24.83
CA GLN A 346 7.48 1.19 23.64
C GLN A 346 8.51 2.16 23.06
N TYR A 347 8.56 2.20 21.74
CA TYR A 347 9.49 3.01 20.98
C TYR A 347 8.78 3.73 19.86
N ARG A 348 9.34 4.88 19.49
CA ARG A 348 9.10 5.57 18.24
C ARG A 348 10.42 5.64 17.45
N LEU A 349 10.40 5.10 16.25
CA LEU A 349 11.44 5.36 15.26
C LEU A 349 11.04 6.63 14.49
N GLU A 350 11.86 7.68 14.58
CA GLU A 350 11.78 8.83 13.69
C GLU A 350 12.71 8.60 12.49
N ILE A 351 12.15 8.67 11.30
CA ILE A 351 12.90 8.65 10.04
C ILE A 351 12.89 10.06 9.48
N LYS A 352 14.05 10.72 9.51
CA LYS A 352 14.22 12.08 9.03
C LYS A 352 14.88 12.06 7.65
N VAL A 353 14.20 12.61 6.65
CA VAL A 353 14.68 12.70 5.27
C VAL A 353 15.02 14.17 4.99
N THR A 354 16.28 14.43 4.62
CA THR A 354 16.79 15.77 4.30
C THR A 354 17.25 15.81 2.85
N ASP A 355 16.60 16.63 2.03
CA ASP A 355 17.08 17.03 0.71
C ASP A 355 18.03 18.20 0.88
N LYS A 356 19.35 17.94 0.74
CA LYS A 356 20.40 18.94 0.95
C LYS A 356 20.43 19.99 -0.16
N LEU A 357 20.02 19.64 -1.39
CA LEU A 357 20.00 20.57 -2.52
C LEU A 357 18.84 21.57 -2.43
N ALA A 358 17.71 21.15 -1.89
CA ALA A 358 16.56 22.02 -1.65
C ALA A 358 16.54 22.64 -0.25
N ASN A 359 17.40 22.17 0.67
CA ASN A 359 17.35 22.47 2.09
C ASN A 359 15.96 22.24 2.71
N LYS A 360 15.32 21.12 2.30
CA LYS A 360 14.02 20.68 2.80
C LYS A 360 14.18 19.42 3.64
N THR A 361 13.37 19.32 4.68
CA THR A 361 13.35 18.15 5.57
C THR A 361 11.91 17.72 5.84
N LEU A 362 11.69 16.42 5.90
CA LEU A 362 10.46 15.81 6.39
C LEU A 362 10.77 14.67 7.34
N THR A 363 9.81 14.31 8.18
CA THR A 363 9.91 13.19 9.12
C THR A 363 8.77 12.20 8.93
N ARG A 364 9.06 10.92 9.23
CA ARG A 364 8.08 9.84 9.33
C ARG A 364 8.29 9.10 10.64
N ASP A 365 7.21 8.75 11.30
CA ASP A 365 7.25 8.05 12.58
C ASP A 365 6.74 6.61 12.43
N VAL A 366 7.41 5.68 13.08
CA VAL A 366 6.97 4.29 13.24
C VAL A 366 6.98 3.95 14.74
N ASN A 367 5.81 3.66 15.29
CA ASN A 367 5.70 3.21 16.67
C ASN A 367 5.81 1.69 16.74
N PHE A 368 6.61 1.17 17.67
CA PHE A 368 6.77 -0.25 17.87
C PHE A 368 7.00 -0.60 19.34
N THR A 369 6.84 -1.87 19.67
CA THR A 369 7.04 -2.38 21.02
C THR A 369 8.07 -3.51 20.98
N VAL A 370 8.97 -3.54 21.94
CA VAL A 370 9.90 -4.63 22.19
C VAL A 370 9.48 -5.37 23.45
N SER A 371 9.20 -6.66 23.34
CA SER A 371 8.83 -7.55 24.43
C SER A 371 9.99 -8.51 24.77
N PRO A 372 9.92 -9.20 25.92
CA PRO A 372 10.83 -10.31 26.21
C PRO A 372 10.78 -11.39 25.11
N SER A 373 11.82 -12.20 25.06
CA SER A 373 11.97 -13.29 24.09
C SER A 373 11.05 -14.48 24.40
#